data_8004106a13c222d03957f619a633e4cb
#
_entry.id   8004106a13c222d03957f619a633e4cb
#
_cell.length_a   1.000
_cell.length_b   1.000
_cell.length_c   1.000
_cell.angle_alpha   90.00
_cell.angle_beta   90.00
_cell.angle_gamma   90.00
#
_symmetry.space_group_name_H-M   'P 1'
#
loop_
_entity.id
_entity.type
_entity.pdbx_description
1 polymer ?
#
loop_
_entity_poly.entity_id
_entity_poly.type
_entity_poly.pdbx_seq_one_letter_code
_entity_poly.pdbx_strand_id
1 'polypeptide(L)'
;FVQSLFVAFEDKLYGGFGDYERSITIDVAAAQQLFNQGVRLLYGFNHDEAIRSLQAAVERDPKTAMAWWSIAYAHAMNINDSEMSDERSRLAREASNEALARMDQATPVEKALIRAVSARCKYPAPDDRSGLNRDYADGMRAAYHGFSNDPDVGTLFADSLMIVLLLLG
;
A
#
# COMPACT_ATOMS: atom_id res chain seq x y z
N PHE A 1 -6.47 22.00 -0.71
CA PHE A 1 -6.15 22.29 -2.12
C PHE A 1 -5.53 21.05 -2.78
N VAL A 2 -6.29 19.95 -2.89
CA VAL A 2 -5.90 18.70 -3.59
C VAL A 2 -6.77 18.52 -4.85
N GLN A 3 -7.20 19.59 -5.48
CA GLN A 3 -8.24 19.57 -6.52
C GLN A 3 -7.67 19.60 -7.95
N SER A 4 -6.40 19.25 -8.19
CA SER A 4 -5.76 19.52 -9.50
C SER A 4 -5.12 18.32 -10.19
N LEU A 5 -5.37 17.06 -9.78
CA LEU A 5 -4.72 15.90 -10.42
C LEU A 5 -5.66 14.72 -10.73
N PHE A 6 -6.97 14.89 -10.65
CA PHE A 6 -7.88 13.85 -11.13
C PHE A 6 -8.14 14.03 -12.63
N VAL A 7 -7.28 13.44 -13.45
CA VAL A 7 -7.71 12.99 -14.76
C VAL A 7 -8.72 11.88 -14.49
N ALA A 8 -9.97 12.02 -14.97
CA ALA A 8 -10.97 10.96 -14.87
C ALA A 8 -10.40 9.70 -15.53
N PHE A 9 -9.94 8.76 -14.71
CA PHE A 9 -9.49 7.47 -15.20
C PHE A 9 -10.72 6.65 -15.57
N GLU A 10 -10.73 6.06 -16.77
CA GLU A 10 -11.75 5.08 -17.11
C GLU A 10 -11.66 3.93 -16.09
N ASP A 11 -12.79 3.60 -15.44
CA ASP A 11 -12.94 2.46 -14.51
C ASP A 11 -12.83 1.13 -15.28
N LYS A 12 -11.67 0.86 -15.85
CA LYS A 12 -11.47 -0.31 -16.68
C LYS A 12 -11.03 -1.49 -15.83
N LEU A 13 -11.84 -2.52 -15.79
CA LEU A 13 -11.44 -3.82 -15.27
C LEU A 13 -10.78 -4.65 -16.38
N TYR A 14 -9.56 -5.12 -16.10
CA TYR A 14 -8.79 -5.96 -17.02
C TYR A 14 -9.02 -7.44 -16.71
N GLY A 15 -9.13 -8.27 -17.75
CA GLY A 15 -9.13 -9.72 -17.61
C GLY A 15 -7.72 -10.31 -17.62
N GLY A 16 -7.57 -11.55 -17.14
CA GLY A 16 -6.34 -12.32 -17.28
C GLY A 16 -5.29 -12.16 -16.18
N PHE A 17 -5.60 -11.45 -15.09
CA PHE A 17 -4.70 -11.25 -13.94
C PHE A 17 -4.95 -12.19 -12.75
N GLY A 18 -5.55 -13.37 -13.04
CA GLY A 18 -5.89 -14.33 -11.99
C GLY A 18 -7.13 -13.91 -11.19
N ASP A 19 -7.38 -14.63 -10.11
CA ASP A 19 -8.58 -14.56 -9.27
C ASP A 19 -8.30 -14.16 -7.82
N TYR A 20 -7.08 -13.71 -7.52
CA TYR A 20 -6.75 -13.25 -6.17
C TYR A 20 -7.69 -12.13 -5.74
N GLU A 21 -8.23 -12.26 -4.54
CA GLU A 21 -9.11 -11.27 -3.91
C GLU A 21 -8.76 -11.11 -2.44
N ARG A 22 -8.81 -9.87 -1.97
CA ARG A 22 -8.73 -9.55 -0.55
C ARG A 22 -9.93 -8.71 -0.18
N SER A 23 -10.81 -9.26 0.65
CA SER A 23 -11.89 -8.49 1.26
C SER A 23 -11.32 -7.45 2.22
N ILE A 24 -11.77 -6.21 2.08
CA ILE A 24 -11.37 -5.08 2.93
C ILE A 24 -12.60 -4.36 3.48
N THR A 25 -12.38 -3.47 4.43
CA THR A 25 -13.44 -2.55 4.89
C THR A 25 -13.73 -1.53 3.79
N ILE A 26 -14.84 -1.72 3.08
CA ILE A 26 -15.29 -0.93 1.93
C ILE A 26 -16.80 -1.05 1.77
N ASP A 27 -17.47 0.06 1.43
CA ASP A 27 -18.94 0.09 1.32
C ASP A 27 -19.44 -0.15 -0.12
N VAL A 28 -18.59 0.10 -1.13
CA VAL A 28 -18.96 0.09 -2.54
C VAL A 28 -18.34 -1.11 -3.27
N ALA A 29 -19.19 -2.03 -3.76
CA ALA A 29 -18.73 -3.25 -4.44
C ALA A 29 -17.84 -2.97 -5.66
N ALA A 30 -18.13 -1.95 -6.46
CA ALA A 30 -17.29 -1.56 -7.60
C ALA A 30 -15.89 -1.09 -7.15
N ALA A 31 -15.78 -0.42 -6.01
CA ALA A 31 -14.50 -0.03 -5.43
C ALA A 31 -13.71 -1.26 -4.95
N GLN A 32 -14.37 -2.29 -4.39
CA GLN A 32 -13.73 -3.56 -4.04
C GLN A 32 -13.13 -4.26 -5.27
N GLN A 33 -13.81 -4.25 -6.40
CA GLN A 33 -13.29 -4.85 -7.64
C GLN A 33 -12.05 -4.11 -8.15
N LEU A 34 -12.07 -2.78 -8.13
CA LEU A 34 -10.93 -1.94 -8.51
C LEU A 34 -9.75 -2.12 -7.54
N PHE A 35 -10.03 -2.24 -6.24
CA PHE A 35 -9.03 -2.58 -5.24
C PHE A 35 -8.37 -3.94 -5.51
N ASN A 36 -9.15 -5.00 -5.75
CA ASN A 36 -8.64 -6.32 -6.07
C ASN A 36 -7.75 -6.29 -7.32
N GLN A 37 -8.18 -5.57 -8.38
CA GLN A 37 -7.35 -5.35 -9.56
C GLN A 37 -6.03 -4.64 -9.22
N GLY A 38 -6.10 -3.56 -8.47
CA GLY A 38 -4.92 -2.81 -8.05
C GLY A 38 -3.91 -3.67 -7.28
N VAL A 39 -4.38 -4.51 -6.36
CA VAL A 39 -3.49 -5.40 -5.60
C VAL A 39 -2.91 -6.52 -6.47
N ARG A 40 -3.65 -7.09 -7.41
CA ARG A 40 -3.12 -8.05 -8.40
C ARG A 40 -1.98 -7.44 -9.22
N LEU A 41 -2.17 -6.22 -9.71
CA LEU A 41 -1.15 -5.47 -10.46
C LEU A 41 0.06 -5.13 -9.59
N LEU A 42 -0.18 -4.77 -8.32
CA LEU A 42 0.85 -4.45 -7.35
C LEU A 42 1.75 -5.67 -7.08
N TYR A 43 1.16 -6.83 -6.83
CA TYR A 43 1.90 -8.08 -6.65
C TYR A 43 2.57 -8.56 -7.96
N GLY A 44 2.06 -8.14 -9.11
CA GLY A 44 2.68 -8.32 -10.43
C GLY A 44 3.73 -7.26 -10.78
N PHE A 45 4.12 -6.39 -9.84
CA PHE A 45 5.11 -5.31 -10.01
C PHE A 45 4.74 -4.27 -11.10
N ASN A 46 3.47 -4.19 -11.48
CA ASN A 46 2.96 -3.12 -12.35
C ASN A 46 2.40 -1.96 -11.51
N HIS A 47 3.30 -1.24 -10.84
CA HIS A 47 2.95 -0.24 -9.84
C HIS A 47 2.15 0.93 -10.40
N ASP A 48 2.48 1.41 -11.61
CA ASP A 48 1.78 2.56 -12.21
C ASP A 48 0.31 2.25 -12.48
N GLU A 49 0.01 1.07 -13.04
CA GLU A 49 -1.35 0.66 -13.31
C GLU A 49 -2.10 0.23 -12.03
N ALA A 50 -1.36 -0.32 -11.05
CA ALA A 50 -1.90 -0.59 -9.71
C ALA A 50 -2.39 0.70 -9.06
N ILE A 51 -1.58 1.77 -9.09
CA ILE A 51 -1.94 3.08 -8.52
C ILE A 51 -3.18 3.64 -9.21
N ARG A 52 -3.30 3.56 -10.55
CA ARG A 52 -4.49 4.02 -11.27
C ARG A 52 -5.75 3.28 -10.82
N SER A 53 -5.69 1.95 -10.73
CA SER A 53 -6.82 1.13 -10.26
C SER A 53 -7.21 1.45 -8.82
N LEU A 54 -6.23 1.68 -7.95
CA LEU A 54 -6.45 2.02 -6.54
C LEU A 54 -7.00 3.44 -6.38
N GLN A 55 -6.57 4.39 -7.19
CA GLN A 55 -7.14 5.75 -7.24
C GLN A 55 -8.60 5.71 -7.67
N ALA A 56 -8.94 4.93 -8.70
CA ALA A 56 -10.32 4.72 -9.11
C ALA A 56 -11.17 4.07 -7.98
N ALA A 57 -10.59 3.14 -7.20
CA ALA A 57 -11.26 2.59 -6.02
C ALA A 57 -11.54 3.66 -4.96
N VAL A 58 -10.59 4.56 -4.69
CA VAL A 58 -10.76 5.70 -3.77
C VAL A 58 -11.82 6.68 -4.27
N GLU A 59 -11.88 6.94 -5.57
CA GLU A 59 -12.91 7.81 -6.15
C GLU A 59 -14.31 7.25 -5.94
N ARG A 60 -14.47 5.91 -6.03
CA ARG A 60 -15.74 5.20 -5.81
C ARG A 60 -16.12 5.09 -4.35
N ASP A 61 -15.14 4.91 -3.47
CA ASP A 61 -15.33 4.88 -2.02
C ASP A 61 -14.19 5.64 -1.31
N PRO A 62 -14.36 6.96 -1.08
CA PRO A 62 -13.34 7.79 -0.44
C PRO A 62 -13.02 7.42 1.02
N LYS A 63 -13.82 6.53 1.65
CA LYS A 63 -13.60 6.11 3.04
C LYS A 63 -12.65 4.92 3.15
N THR A 64 -12.34 4.24 2.06
CA THR A 64 -11.53 3.02 2.11
C THR A 64 -10.07 3.31 2.50
N ALA A 65 -9.70 2.93 3.73
CA ALA A 65 -8.35 3.09 4.24
C ALA A 65 -7.35 2.20 3.50
N MET A 66 -7.78 1.00 3.09
CA MET A 66 -6.89 0.01 2.47
C MET A 66 -6.52 0.34 1.03
N ALA A 67 -7.35 1.05 0.27
CA ALA A 67 -6.94 1.54 -1.05
C ALA A 67 -5.83 2.60 -0.91
N TRP A 68 -5.95 3.51 0.04
CA TRP A 68 -4.90 4.48 0.36
C TRP A 68 -3.62 3.81 0.87
N TRP A 69 -3.74 2.78 1.72
CA TRP A 69 -2.62 1.97 2.16
C TRP A 69 -1.88 1.33 0.97
N SER A 70 -2.62 0.77 0.02
CA SER A 70 -2.03 0.13 -1.17
C SER A 70 -1.33 1.16 -2.07
N ILE A 71 -1.86 2.38 -2.22
CA ILE A 71 -1.20 3.47 -2.94
C ILE A 71 0.10 3.86 -2.24
N ALA A 72 0.09 3.99 -0.90
CA ALA A 72 1.31 4.29 -0.13
C ALA A 72 2.36 3.19 -0.30
N TYR A 73 1.95 1.92 -0.28
CA TYR A 73 2.83 0.78 -0.50
C TYR A 73 3.40 0.76 -1.91
N ALA A 74 2.58 1.04 -2.94
CA ALA A 74 3.00 1.08 -4.34
C ALA A 74 4.04 2.18 -4.63
N HIS A 75 3.94 3.33 -3.97
CA HIS A 75 4.94 4.40 -4.08
C HIS A 75 6.21 4.13 -3.27
N ALA A 76 6.16 3.26 -2.26
CA ALA A 76 7.33 2.95 -1.45
C ALA A 76 8.33 2.08 -2.24
N MET A 77 9.59 2.03 -1.75
CA MET A 77 10.59 1.13 -2.32
C MET A 77 10.19 -0.34 -2.16
N ASN A 78 10.65 -1.15 -3.07
CA ASN A 78 10.46 -2.60 -3.03
C ASN A 78 11.79 -3.31 -3.37
N ILE A 79 11.79 -4.62 -3.28
CA ILE A 79 12.98 -5.46 -3.51
C ILE A 79 13.60 -5.27 -4.90
N ASN A 80 12.81 -4.93 -5.92
CA ASN A 80 13.28 -4.73 -7.31
C ASN A 80 13.59 -3.27 -7.64
N ASP A 81 13.17 -2.33 -6.78
CA ASP A 81 13.34 -0.90 -6.98
C ASP A 81 13.61 -0.24 -5.62
N SER A 82 14.90 -0.16 -5.28
CA SER A 82 15.38 0.40 -4.02
C SER A 82 15.53 1.91 -4.05
N GLU A 83 15.47 2.54 -5.23
CA GLU A 83 15.59 4.00 -5.35
C GLU A 83 14.26 4.68 -5.02
N MET A 84 14.35 5.78 -4.30
CA MET A 84 13.21 6.60 -3.91
C MET A 84 13.47 8.05 -4.26
N SER A 85 12.80 8.56 -5.28
CA SER A 85 12.80 10.00 -5.55
C SER A 85 12.04 10.76 -4.45
N ASP A 86 12.33 12.05 -4.32
CA ASP A 86 11.59 12.97 -3.44
C ASP A 86 10.09 12.95 -3.74
N GLU A 87 9.72 12.92 -5.02
CA GLU A 87 8.32 12.86 -5.44
C GLU A 87 7.63 11.57 -4.96
N ARG A 88 8.26 10.41 -5.14
CA ARG A 88 7.72 9.14 -4.63
C ARG A 88 7.59 9.16 -3.12
N SER A 89 8.59 9.69 -2.40
CA SER A 89 8.56 9.83 -0.94
C SER A 89 7.40 10.70 -0.47
N ARG A 90 7.16 11.82 -1.18
CA ARG A 90 6.05 12.72 -0.91
C ARG A 90 4.70 12.03 -1.13
N LEU A 91 4.51 11.38 -2.28
CA LEU A 91 3.27 10.67 -2.62
C LEU A 91 2.99 9.49 -1.67
N ALA A 92 4.02 8.71 -1.32
CA ALA A 92 3.88 7.65 -0.32
C ALA A 92 3.44 8.21 1.04
N ARG A 93 4.01 9.35 1.47
CA ARG A 93 3.64 10.00 2.73
C ARG A 93 2.21 10.53 2.70
N GLU A 94 1.81 11.18 1.62
CA GLU A 94 0.44 11.70 1.46
C GLU A 94 -0.58 10.56 1.52
N ALA A 95 -0.40 9.51 0.71
CA ALA A 95 -1.29 8.35 0.72
C ALA A 95 -1.33 7.64 2.09
N SER A 96 -0.19 7.53 2.77
CA SER A 96 -0.11 6.97 4.11
C SER A 96 -0.91 7.80 5.14
N ASN A 97 -0.86 9.12 5.06
CA ASN A 97 -1.66 10.00 5.93
C ASN A 97 -3.16 9.81 5.68
N GLU A 98 -3.58 9.68 4.41
CA GLU A 98 -4.97 9.41 4.04
C GLU A 98 -5.46 8.07 4.58
N ALA A 99 -4.61 7.02 4.53
CA ALA A 99 -4.92 5.72 5.14
C ALA A 99 -5.08 5.81 6.66
N LEU A 100 -4.15 6.50 7.35
CA LEU A 100 -4.22 6.72 8.80
C LEU A 100 -5.48 7.49 9.21
N ALA A 101 -5.85 8.53 8.46
CA ALA A 101 -7.02 9.36 8.75
C ALA A 101 -8.34 8.58 8.64
N ARG A 102 -8.36 7.47 7.89
CA ARG A 102 -9.57 6.65 7.63
C ARG A 102 -9.59 5.33 8.36
N MET A 103 -8.55 5.00 9.13
CA MET A 103 -8.42 3.65 9.69
C MET A 103 -9.37 3.34 10.85
N ASP A 104 -10.14 4.28 11.35
CA ASP A 104 -10.99 4.05 12.54
C ASP A 104 -11.97 2.89 12.33
N GLN A 105 -12.56 2.78 11.15
CA GLN A 105 -13.48 1.70 10.78
C GLN A 105 -12.79 0.43 10.27
N ALA A 106 -11.48 0.47 10.04
CA ALA A 106 -10.72 -0.66 9.54
C ALA A 106 -10.66 -1.82 10.55
N THR A 107 -10.56 -3.04 10.05
CA THR A 107 -10.38 -4.24 10.89
C THR A 107 -9.04 -4.19 11.63
N PRO A 108 -8.85 -5.00 12.69
CA PRO A 108 -7.58 -5.06 13.40
C PRO A 108 -6.37 -5.38 12.52
N VAL A 109 -6.51 -6.30 11.54
CA VAL A 109 -5.42 -6.64 10.61
C VAL A 109 -5.12 -5.48 9.66
N GLU A 110 -6.14 -4.80 9.13
CA GLU A 110 -5.97 -3.63 8.27
C GLU A 110 -5.26 -2.49 9.03
N LYS A 111 -5.65 -2.24 10.29
CA LYS A 111 -4.97 -1.27 11.16
C LYS A 111 -3.49 -1.59 11.37
N ALA A 112 -3.15 -2.87 11.53
CA ALA A 112 -1.77 -3.31 11.68
C ALA A 112 -0.96 -3.04 10.39
N LEU A 113 -1.50 -3.39 9.22
CA LEU A 113 -0.88 -3.14 7.92
C LEU A 113 -0.69 -1.64 7.65
N ILE A 114 -1.71 -0.82 7.92
CA ILE A 114 -1.64 0.64 7.75
C ILE A 114 -0.53 1.24 8.60
N ARG A 115 -0.43 0.87 9.88
CA ARG A 115 0.62 1.36 10.78
C ARG A 115 2.01 0.93 10.34
N ALA A 116 2.17 -0.31 9.90
CA ALA A 116 3.46 -0.83 9.43
C ALA A 116 3.99 -0.04 8.22
N VAL A 117 3.19 0.15 7.17
CA VAL A 117 3.59 0.95 6.00
C VAL A 117 3.87 2.39 6.37
N SER A 118 3.05 2.99 7.25
CA SER A 118 3.22 4.38 7.69
C SER A 118 4.54 4.63 8.40
N ALA A 119 5.13 3.63 9.04
CA ALA A 119 6.42 3.76 9.72
C ALA A 119 7.54 4.13 8.75
N ARG A 120 7.51 3.62 7.51
CA ARG A 120 8.53 3.92 6.49
C ARG A 120 8.21 5.10 5.57
N CYS A 121 6.95 5.56 5.54
CA CYS A 121 6.52 6.66 4.68
C CYS A 121 6.81 8.01 5.33
N LYS A 122 8.03 8.53 5.20
CA LYS A 122 8.46 9.84 5.73
C LYS A 122 8.77 10.81 4.59
N TYR A 123 8.39 12.08 4.80
CA TYR A 123 8.75 13.18 3.91
C TYR A 123 8.94 14.48 4.71
N PRO A 124 10.05 15.25 4.47
CA PRO A 124 11.19 14.81 3.69
C PRO A 124 11.82 13.54 4.27
N ALA A 125 12.33 12.68 3.38
CA ALA A 125 12.96 11.43 3.79
C ALA A 125 14.45 11.67 4.13
N PRO A 126 15.01 10.92 5.10
CA PRO A 126 16.46 10.95 5.31
C PRO A 126 17.19 10.29 4.13
N ASP A 127 18.43 10.69 3.89
CA ASP A 127 19.30 10.08 2.88
C ASP A 127 19.51 8.57 3.16
N ASP A 128 19.80 8.23 4.42
CA ASP A 128 19.82 6.83 4.88
C ASP A 128 18.43 6.39 5.33
N ARG A 129 17.81 5.57 4.53
CA ARG A 129 16.47 4.99 4.78
C ARG A 129 16.48 3.69 5.58
N SER A 130 17.66 3.20 5.97
CA SER A 130 17.80 1.90 6.66
C SER A 130 16.97 1.82 7.95
N GLY A 131 16.88 2.93 8.70
CA GLY A 131 16.02 3.05 9.88
C GLY A 131 14.54 2.87 9.53
N LEU A 132 14.05 3.53 8.48
CA LEU A 132 12.65 3.44 8.05
C LEU A 132 12.27 2.03 7.60
N ASN A 133 13.18 1.33 6.92
CA ASN A 133 12.95 -0.05 6.49
C ASN A 133 12.94 -1.02 7.68
N ARG A 134 13.79 -0.79 8.70
CA ARG A 134 13.71 -1.55 9.96
C ARG A 134 12.39 -1.32 10.69
N ASP A 135 11.94 -0.06 10.81
CA ASP A 135 10.66 0.28 11.43
C ASP A 135 9.49 -0.41 10.73
N TYR A 136 9.52 -0.47 9.39
CA TYR A 136 8.54 -1.22 8.60
C TYR A 136 8.59 -2.72 8.91
N ALA A 137 9.77 -3.33 8.89
CA ALA A 137 9.94 -4.76 9.19
C ALA A 137 9.49 -5.10 10.62
N ASP A 138 9.75 -4.24 11.60
CA ASP A 138 9.29 -4.43 12.97
C ASP A 138 7.77 -4.29 13.09
N GLY A 139 7.17 -3.33 12.39
CA GLY A 139 5.73 -3.21 12.27
C GLY A 139 5.09 -4.46 11.62
N MET A 140 5.68 -4.98 10.55
CA MET A 140 5.21 -6.20 9.89
C MET A 140 5.42 -7.45 10.76
N ARG A 141 6.50 -7.53 11.54
CA ARG A 141 6.69 -8.60 12.54
C ARG A 141 5.59 -8.59 13.58
N ALA A 142 5.23 -7.42 14.11
CA ALA A 142 4.14 -7.29 15.06
C ALA A 142 2.79 -7.68 14.43
N ALA A 143 2.53 -7.29 13.18
CA ALA A 143 1.34 -7.69 12.44
C ALA A 143 1.29 -9.22 12.25
N TYR A 144 2.41 -9.85 11.87
CA TYR A 144 2.49 -11.30 11.69
C TYR A 144 2.27 -12.08 13.01
N HIS A 145 2.77 -11.59 14.13
CA HIS A 145 2.49 -12.21 15.44
C HIS A 145 1.00 -12.18 15.79
N GLY A 146 0.29 -11.15 15.40
CA GLY A 146 -1.15 -11.03 15.65
C GLY A 146 -2.04 -11.76 14.64
N PHE A 147 -1.57 -11.93 13.39
CA PHE A 147 -2.37 -12.36 12.25
C PHE A 147 -1.63 -13.37 11.35
N SER A 148 -0.93 -14.35 11.95
CA SER A 148 -0.07 -15.32 11.23
C SER A 148 -0.83 -16.22 10.24
N ASN A 149 -2.15 -16.33 10.35
CA ASN A 149 -3.00 -17.08 9.41
C ASN A 149 -3.43 -16.25 8.19
N ASP A 150 -3.14 -14.95 8.15
CA ASP A 150 -3.40 -14.10 6.99
C ASP A 150 -2.22 -14.22 6.00
N PRO A 151 -2.44 -14.77 4.78
CA PRO A 151 -1.35 -15.02 3.83
C PRO A 151 -0.69 -13.73 3.33
N ASP A 152 -1.44 -12.63 3.23
CA ASP A 152 -0.87 -11.35 2.82
C ASP A 152 0.04 -10.77 3.90
N VAL A 153 -0.35 -10.89 5.16
CA VAL A 153 0.50 -10.47 6.28
C VAL A 153 1.82 -11.25 6.27
N GLY A 154 1.76 -12.57 6.02
CA GLY A 154 2.95 -13.41 5.89
C GLY A 154 3.85 -12.99 4.73
N THR A 155 3.25 -12.75 3.56
CA THR A 155 3.95 -12.32 2.34
C THR A 155 4.62 -10.96 2.53
N LEU A 156 3.88 -9.97 3.06
CA LEU A 156 4.40 -8.62 3.30
C LEU A 156 5.47 -8.59 4.41
N PHE A 157 5.36 -9.48 5.40
CA PHE A 157 6.41 -9.63 6.40
C PHE A 157 7.70 -10.19 5.77
N ALA A 158 7.60 -11.21 4.92
CA ALA A 158 8.75 -11.73 4.20
C ALA A 158 9.39 -10.66 3.28
N ASP A 159 8.58 -9.91 2.51
CA ASP A 159 9.05 -8.77 1.71
C ASP A 159 9.80 -7.74 2.57
N SER A 160 9.27 -7.38 3.72
CA SER A 160 9.90 -6.40 4.61
C SER A 160 11.29 -6.85 5.11
N LEU A 161 11.45 -8.14 5.38
CA LEU A 161 12.75 -8.73 5.78
C LEU A 161 13.74 -8.73 4.61
N MET A 162 13.29 -9.05 3.39
CA MET A 162 14.14 -9.01 2.20
C MET A 162 14.65 -7.59 1.92
N ILE A 163 13.80 -6.57 2.08
CA ILE A 163 14.21 -5.16 1.94
C ILE A 163 15.30 -4.80 2.94
N VAL A 164 15.19 -5.23 4.20
CA VAL A 164 16.25 -4.98 5.22
C VAL A 164 17.54 -5.71 4.87
N LEU A 165 17.47 -6.95 4.39
CA LEU A 165 18.66 -7.74 4.03
C LEU A 165 19.43 -7.18 2.83
N LEU A 166 18.73 -6.65 1.82
CA LEU A 166 19.33 -6.02 0.65
C LEU A 166 20.18 -4.79 0.99
N LEU A 167 19.93 -4.15 2.12
CA LEU A 167 20.65 -2.96 2.57
C LEU A 167 21.83 -3.28 3.49
N LEU A 168 22.05 -4.55 3.82
CA LEU A 168 23.17 -5.01 4.64
C LEU A 168 24.38 -5.52 3.79
N GLY A 169 24.22 -5.58 2.48
CA GLY A 169 25.26 -6.00 1.51
C GLY A 169 25.75 -4.85 0.66
#